data_9447a5e3dec5b0f9011397c5eef88898
#
_entry.id   9447a5e3dec5b0f9011397c5eef88898
#
_cell.length_a   1.000
_cell.length_b   1.000
_cell.length_c   1.000
_cell.angle_alpha   90.00
_cell.angle_beta   90.00
_cell.angle_gamma   90.00
#
_symmetry.space_group_name_H-M   'P 1'
#
loop_
_entity.id
_entity.type
_entity.pdbx_description
1 polymer ?
#
loop_
_entity_poly.entity_id
_entity_poly.type
_entity_poly.pdbx_seq_one_letter_code
_entity_poly.pdbx_strand_id
1 'polypeptide(L)'
;MYCSDYHTHSQLSPDSSAPLEQMAQAAVEAGLDELCVTDHCDLLTLQGEPVERYDWPPAVAQYQAAAAQFSSGLTLKLGLELGMGHLNPAAAQTIVGQPELDFVLGSVHNQSPEKGGVDFYYVPYPDSAACYAALDDYFASMAILAATPCYDVLAHIIYPLRYMEAPVSLEGYYDRIRAILRTAVENGRGMEVNTYRGRTVAEWKPILELYRDCGGEILTVGSDAHIPGGVGKGIREAMELIAGCSFRYVCTYDKRKPVFHKL
;
A
#
# COMPACT_ATOMS: atom_id res chain seq x y z
N MET A 1 7.12 13.86 16.86
CA MET A 1 6.85 12.54 16.21
C MET A 1 6.90 12.80 14.72
N TYR A 2 7.72 12.06 13.97
CA TYR A 2 7.84 12.21 12.51
C TYR A 2 6.58 11.63 11.84
N CYS A 3 5.87 12.44 11.06
CA CYS A 3 4.56 12.12 10.52
C CYS A 3 4.66 12.02 9.00
N SER A 4 4.40 10.85 8.44
CA SER A 4 4.51 10.61 7.00
C SER A 4 3.29 9.88 6.46
N ASP A 5 2.94 10.15 5.19
CA ASP A 5 1.92 9.43 4.45
C ASP A 5 2.58 8.74 3.26
N TYR A 6 2.61 7.41 3.30
CA TYR A 6 3.38 6.58 2.36
C TYR A 6 2.51 5.82 1.36
N HIS A 7 1.24 6.28 1.19
CA HIS A 7 0.33 5.75 0.20
C HIS A 7 -0.62 6.84 -0.28
N THR A 8 -0.28 7.46 -1.41
CA THR A 8 -1.09 8.53 -2.01
C THR A 8 -0.99 8.48 -3.53
N HIS A 9 -2.05 8.92 -4.20
CA HIS A 9 -2.21 8.87 -5.64
C HIS A 9 -2.37 10.26 -6.24
N SER A 10 -1.70 10.49 -7.37
CA SER A 10 -1.82 11.70 -8.16
C SER A 10 -2.66 11.47 -9.42
N GLN A 11 -2.78 12.50 -10.25
CA GLN A 11 -3.44 12.42 -11.55
C GLN A 11 -2.84 11.39 -12.53
N LEU A 12 -1.73 10.73 -12.19
CA LEU A 12 -1.14 9.66 -12.98
C LEU A 12 -1.75 8.30 -12.67
N SER A 13 -2.43 8.17 -11.54
CA SER A 13 -3.26 6.99 -11.24
C SER A 13 -4.59 7.08 -12.00
N PRO A 14 -5.10 5.98 -12.53
CA PRO A 14 -6.30 5.97 -13.38
C PRO A 14 -7.59 6.42 -12.64
N ASP A 15 -7.58 6.38 -11.32
CA ASP A 15 -8.70 6.66 -10.42
C ASP A 15 -8.49 7.93 -9.58
N SER A 16 -7.46 8.73 -9.88
CA SER A 16 -7.23 10.04 -9.29
C SER A 16 -7.12 11.13 -10.37
N SER A 17 -7.61 12.32 -10.05
CA SER A 17 -7.47 13.50 -10.91
C SER A 17 -6.69 14.63 -10.24
N ALA A 18 -6.15 14.39 -9.05
CA ALA A 18 -5.46 15.40 -8.25
C ALA A 18 -4.02 15.61 -8.74
N PRO A 19 -3.62 16.81 -9.17
CA PRO A 19 -2.21 17.11 -9.40
C PRO A 19 -1.37 16.87 -8.15
N LEU A 20 -0.14 16.36 -8.31
CA LEU A 20 0.75 16.05 -7.19
C LEU A 20 1.01 17.29 -6.31
N GLU A 21 1.07 18.49 -6.90
CA GLU A 21 1.25 19.73 -6.15
C GLU A 21 0.09 19.99 -5.17
N GLN A 22 -1.14 19.61 -5.53
CA GLN A 22 -2.28 19.74 -4.62
C GLN A 22 -2.24 18.69 -3.50
N MET A 23 -1.77 17.49 -3.79
CA MET A 23 -1.54 16.45 -2.78
C MET A 23 -0.43 16.88 -1.81
N ALA A 24 0.67 17.44 -2.33
CA ALA A 24 1.76 17.98 -1.52
C ALA A 24 1.32 19.17 -0.66
N GLN A 25 0.52 20.08 -1.20
CA GLN A 25 -0.05 21.19 -0.43
C GLN A 25 -0.94 20.68 0.71
N ALA A 26 -1.78 19.67 0.46
CA ALA A 26 -2.61 19.06 1.48
C ALA A 26 -1.76 18.36 2.57
N ALA A 27 -0.63 17.77 2.23
CA ALA A 27 0.31 17.18 3.18
C ALA A 27 0.91 18.25 4.10
N VAL A 28 1.29 19.40 3.58
CA VAL A 28 1.75 20.55 4.37
C VAL A 28 0.64 21.03 5.33
N GLU A 29 -0.59 21.17 4.84
CA GLU A 29 -1.75 21.58 5.65
C GLU A 29 -2.11 20.56 6.74
N ALA A 30 -1.91 19.25 6.47
CA ALA A 30 -2.08 18.18 7.43
C ALA A 30 -0.93 18.10 8.46
N GLY A 31 0.14 18.88 8.27
CA GLY A 31 1.32 18.90 9.13
C GLY A 31 2.13 17.62 9.05
N LEU A 32 2.27 17.06 7.83
CA LEU A 32 3.15 15.93 7.56
C LEU A 32 4.59 16.43 7.33
N ASP A 33 5.56 15.63 7.77
CA ASP A 33 6.98 15.85 7.52
C ASP A 33 7.41 15.30 6.15
N GLU A 34 6.74 14.22 5.70
CA GLU A 34 7.07 13.52 4.46
C GLU A 34 5.83 12.96 3.77
N LEU A 35 5.79 13.05 2.44
CA LEU A 35 4.77 12.47 1.57
C LEU A 35 5.44 11.62 0.50
N CYS A 36 5.00 10.37 0.36
CA CYS A 36 5.39 9.52 -0.75
C CYS A 36 4.22 9.38 -1.74
N VAL A 37 4.39 9.84 -2.97
CA VAL A 37 3.43 9.53 -4.03
C VAL A 37 3.70 8.12 -4.53
N THR A 38 2.64 7.29 -4.58
CA THR A 38 2.69 5.88 -4.94
C THR A 38 1.64 5.57 -5.98
N ASP A 39 1.71 6.26 -7.12
CA ASP A 39 0.75 6.07 -8.20
C ASP A 39 0.68 4.60 -8.66
N HIS A 40 -0.50 4.18 -9.08
CA HIS A 40 -0.75 2.81 -9.53
C HIS A 40 0.12 2.40 -10.72
N CYS A 41 0.69 1.22 -10.61
CA CYS A 41 1.30 0.49 -11.70
C CYS A 41 0.85 -0.97 -11.62
N ASP A 42 -0.40 -1.21 -12.00
CA ASP A 42 -0.98 -2.55 -11.97
C ASP A 42 -0.61 -3.34 -13.23
N LEU A 43 -0.30 -4.63 -13.08
CA LEU A 43 -0.05 -5.52 -14.22
C LEU A 43 -1.34 -6.07 -14.85
N LEU A 44 -2.49 -5.77 -14.25
CA LEU A 44 -3.83 -6.01 -14.82
C LEU A 44 -4.63 -4.71 -14.81
N THR A 45 -5.50 -4.55 -15.80
CA THR A 45 -6.54 -3.52 -15.74
C THR A 45 -7.62 -3.89 -14.72
N LEU A 46 -8.53 -2.98 -14.42
CA LEU A 46 -9.69 -3.22 -13.54
C LEU A 46 -10.58 -4.39 -14.03
N GLN A 47 -10.54 -4.73 -15.32
CA GLN A 47 -11.27 -5.84 -15.94
C GLN A 47 -10.45 -7.11 -16.08
N GLY A 48 -9.20 -7.12 -15.61
CA GLY A 48 -8.33 -8.30 -15.64
C GLY A 48 -7.50 -8.47 -16.92
N GLU A 49 -7.49 -7.49 -17.81
CA GLU A 49 -6.64 -7.53 -18.99
C GLU A 49 -5.20 -7.18 -18.65
N PRO A 50 -4.19 -7.84 -19.23
CA PRO A 50 -2.79 -7.51 -18.97
C PRO A 50 -2.44 -6.08 -19.37
N VAL A 51 -1.68 -5.40 -18.51
CA VAL A 51 -1.07 -4.10 -18.81
C VAL A 51 0.36 -4.34 -19.29
N GLU A 52 0.65 -3.93 -20.52
CA GLU A 52 1.94 -4.22 -21.17
C GLU A 52 3.01 -3.17 -20.84
N ARG A 53 2.62 -1.95 -20.44
CA ARG A 53 3.56 -0.84 -20.32
C ARG A 53 3.15 0.17 -19.25
N TYR A 54 4.11 0.56 -18.44
CA TYR A 54 4.05 1.71 -17.53
C TYR A 54 4.88 2.86 -18.11
N ASP A 55 4.29 4.06 -18.21
CA ASP A 55 4.95 5.25 -18.72
C ASP A 55 5.63 6.03 -17.59
N TRP A 56 6.86 5.66 -17.27
CA TRP A 56 7.63 6.17 -16.15
C TRP A 56 8.07 7.66 -16.26
N PRO A 57 8.50 8.19 -17.43
CA PRO A 57 8.99 9.56 -17.52
C PRO A 57 8.03 10.65 -17.02
N PRO A 58 6.70 10.61 -17.27
CA PRO A 58 5.76 11.59 -16.69
C PRO A 58 5.74 11.57 -15.17
N ALA A 59 5.84 10.41 -14.51
CA ALA A 59 5.88 10.29 -13.05
C ALA A 59 7.12 10.99 -12.49
N VAL A 60 8.30 10.75 -13.07
CA VAL A 60 9.54 11.41 -12.68
C VAL A 60 9.46 12.93 -12.86
N ALA A 61 8.96 13.41 -14.01
CA ALA A 61 8.85 14.83 -14.29
C ALA A 61 7.90 15.53 -13.31
N GLN A 62 6.73 14.96 -13.04
CA GLN A 62 5.77 15.49 -12.08
C GLN A 62 6.38 15.55 -10.67
N TYR A 63 7.01 14.47 -10.21
CA TYR A 63 7.68 14.42 -8.93
C TYR A 63 8.77 15.50 -8.81
N GLN A 64 9.65 15.65 -9.81
CA GLN A 64 10.73 16.64 -9.79
C GLN A 64 10.20 18.07 -9.68
N ALA A 65 9.13 18.40 -10.41
CA ALA A 65 8.50 19.70 -10.36
C ALA A 65 7.91 19.99 -8.96
N ALA A 66 7.16 19.07 -8.40
CA ALA A 66 6.58 19.20 -7.06
C ALA A 66 7.66 19.25 -5.97
N ALA A 67 8.67 18.39 -6.02
CA ALA A 67 9.76 18.36 -5.05
C ALA A 67 10.55 19.68 -5.02
N ALA A 68 10.77 20.31 -6.18
CA ALA A 68 11.41 21.63 -6.24
C ALA A 68 10.55 22.71 -5.57
N GLN A 69 9.23 22.67 -5.76
CA GLN A 69 8.30 23.65 -5.21
C GLN A 69 8.16 23.54 -3.69
N PHE A 70 8.13 22.32 -3.13
CA PHE A 70 7.86 22.09 -1.70
C PHE A 70 9.11 21.83 -0.85
N SER A 71 10.32 22.02 -1.38
CA SER A 71 11.59 21.69 -0.75
C SER A 71 11.86 22.35 0.63
N SER A 72 11.14 23.39 0.99
CA SER A 72 11.34 24.14 2.25
C SER A 72 10.44 23.70 3.41
N GLY A 73 9.52 22.77 3.22
CA GLY A 73 8.53 22.45 4.27
C GLY A 73 7.99 21.02 4.25
N LEU A 74 8.27 20.27 3.20
CA LEU A 74 7.82 18.89 3.04
C LEU A 74 8.90 18.08 2.33
N THR A 75 9.22 16.90 2.86
CA THR A 75 10.02 15.94 2.11
C THR A 75 9.08 15.17 1.16
N LEU A 76 9.33 15.29 -0.14
CA LEU A 76 8.60 14.50 -1.13
C LEU A 76 9.43 13.28 -1.56
N LYS A 77 8.78 12.13 -1.68
CA LYS A 77 9.37 10.87 -2.14
C LYS A 77 8.61 10.34 -3.34
N LEU A 78 9.36 9.69 -4.24
CA LEU A 78 8.79 9.02 -5.42
C LEU A 78 8.70 7.53 -5.13
N GLY A 79 7.50 7.06 -4.94
CA GLY A 79 7.17 5.65 -4.79
C GLY A 79 6.35 5.14 -5.96
N LEU A 80 5.88 3.92 -5.79
CA LEU A 80 5.01 3.22 -6.72
C LEU A 80 4.14 2.23 -5.96
N GLU A 81 2.87 2.11 -6.31
CA GLU A 81 2.06 0.97 -5.93
C GLU A 81 2.01 -0.03 -7.08
N LEU A 82 2.78 -1.13 -6.93
CA LEU A 82 2.86 -2.20 -7.92
C LEU A 82 1.78 -3.24 -7.63
N GLY A 83 0.70 -3.19 -8.41
CA GLY A 83 -0.38 -4.18 -8.32
C GLY A 83 -0.09 -5.43 -9.12
N MET A 84 -0.42 -6.59 -8.56
CA MET A 84 -0.33 -7.91 -9.20
C MET A 84 1.08 -8.29 -9.67
N GLY A 85 2.13 -7.73 -9.06
CA GLY A 85 3.52 -7.95 -9.46
C GLY A 85 3.97 -9.42 -9.52
N HIS A 86 3.31 -10.29 -8.77
CA HIS A 86 3.55 -11.73 -8.74
C HIS A 86 3.13 -12.46 -10.02
N LEU A 87 2.25 -11.88 -10.83
CA LEU A 87 1.78 -12.49 -12.09
C LEU A 87 2.84 -12.45 -13.20
N ASN A 88 3.70 -11.43 -13.18
CA ASN A 88 4.81 -11.31 -14.12
C ASN A 88 6.07 -10.76 -13.41
N PRO A 89 6.81 -11.62 -12.69
CA PRO A 89 7.98 -11.19 -11.92
C PRO A 89 9.08 -10.50 -12.77
N ALA A 90 9.20 -10.86 -14.04
CA ALA A 90 10.20 -10.25 -14.95
C ALA A 90 9.81 -8.79 -15.27
N ALA A 91 8.56 -8.53 -15.61
CA ALA A 91 8.04 -7.17 -15.80
C ALA A 91 8.14 -6.37 -14.51
N ALA A 92 7.72 -6.94 -13.38
CA ALA A 92 7.81 -6.33 -12.07
C ALA A 92 9.24 -5.90 -11.74
N GLN A 93 10.24 -6.77 -11.96
CA GLN A 93 11.65 -6.43 -11.73
C GLN A 93 12.12 -5.26 -12.60
N THR A 94 11.68 -5.18 -13.85
CA THR A 94 12.01 -4.07 -14.74
C THR A 94 11.42 -2.75 -14.22
N ILE A 95 10.16 -2.78 -13.75
CA ILE A 95 9.45 -1.62 -13.20
C ILE A 95 10.15 -1.13 -11.95
N VAL A 96 10.39 -2.01 -10.97
CA VAL A 96 11.00 -1.62 -9.68
C VAL A 96 12.49 -1.34 -9.76
N GLY A 97 13.12 -1.62 -10.88
CA GLY A 97 14.53 -1.32 -11.17
C GLY A 97 14.82 0.15 -11.51
N GLN A 98 13.81 1.03 -11.52
CA GLN A 98 13.98 2.44 -11.83
C GLN A 98 14.79 3.15 -10.73
N PRO A 99 15.89 3.84 -11.06
CA PRO A 99 16.81 4.43 -10.05
C PRO A 99 16.21 5.62 -9.30
N GLU A 100 15.17 6.23 -9.85
CA GLU A 100 14.48 7.35 -9.22
C GLU A 100 13.61 6.92 -8.04
N LEU A 101 13.17 5.66 -8.00
CA LEU A 101 12.28 5.14 -6.96
C LEU A 101 12.92 5.19 -5.57
N ASP A 102 12.17 5.75 -4.63
CA ASP A 102 12.47 5.69 -3.20
C ASP A 102 11.76 4.54 -2.50
N PHE A 103 10.58 4.11 -3.00
CA PHE A 103 9.70 3.17 -2.32
C PHE A 103 8.78 2.40 -3.27
N VAL A 104 8.45 1.15 -2.94
CA VAL A 104 7.45 0.36 -3.67
C VAL A 104 6.53 -0.39 -2.71
N LEU A 105 5.24 -0.11 -2.83
CA LEU A 105 4.18 -0.94 -2.28
C LEU A 105 3.91 -2.13 -3.20
N GLY A 106 3.70 -3.31 -2.63
CA GLY A 106 3.24 -4.49 -3.37
C GLY A 106 1.79 -4.78 -3.02
N SER A 107 0.90 -4.74 -4.00
CA SER A 107 -0.54 -4.88 -3.80
C SER A 107 -1.17 -6.01 -4.63
N VAL A 108 -2.31 -6.48 -4.14
CA VAL A 108 -3.22 -7.37 -4.85
C VAL A 108 -4.56 -6.65 -4.93
N HIS A 109 -4.90 -6.14 -6.12
CA HIS A 109 -6.16 -5.46 -6.37
C HIS A 109 -7.18 -6.37 -7.05
N ASN A 110 -6.71 -7.28 -7.89
CA ASN A 110 -7.55 -8.14 -8.72
C ASN A 110 -7.64 -9.56 -8.16
N GLN A 111 -8.75 -10.22 -8.45
CA GLN A 111 -8.83 -11.66 -8.33
C GLN A 111 -7.74 -12.34 -9.15
N SER A 112 -7.43 -13.58 -8.84
CA SER A 112 -6.54 -14.38 -9.67
C SER A 112 -7.10 -14.51 -11.11
N PRO A 113 -6.23 -14.70 -12.13
CA PRO A 113 -6.69 -14.92 -13.50
C PRO A 113 -7.68 -16.09 -13.63
N GLU A 114 -7.54 -17.13 -12.81
CA GLU A 114 -8.42 -18.29 -12.74
C GLU A 114 -9.83 -17.93 -12.26
N LYS A 115 -9.98 -16.82 -11.54
CA LYS A 115 -11.25 -16.25 -11.07
C LYS A 115 -11.76 -15.10 -11.93
N GLY A 116 -11.10 -14.82 -13.06
CA GLY A 116 -11.49 -13.78 -14.00
C GLY A 116 -10.66 -12.50 -13.94
N GLY A 117 -9.73 -12.37 -12.99
CA GLY A 117 -8.80 -11.24 -12.92
C GLY A 117 -9.44 -9.88 -12.63
N VAL A 118 -10.72 -9.81 -12.31
CA VAL A 118 -11.46 -8.55 -12.07
C VAL A 118 -11.03 -7.95 -10.73
N ASP A 119 -10.88 -6.63 -10.65
CA ASP A 119 -10.60 -5.93 -9.41
C ASP A 119 -11.65 -6.23 -8.34
N PHE A 120 -11.21 -6.45 -7.10
CA PHE A 120 -12.08 -6.77 -5.96
C PHE A 120 -13.14 -5.69 -5.69
N TYR A 121 -12.91 -4.44 -6.10
CA TYR A 121 -13.94 -3.38 -6.06
C TYR A 121 -15.18 -3.72 -6.89
N TYR A 122 -15.03 -4.41 -8.02
CA TYR A 122 -16.11 -4.77 -8.93
C TYR A 122 -16.70 -6.16 -8.70
N VAL A 123 -16.10 -6.94 -7.78
CA VAL A 123 -16.61 -8.27 -7.44
C VAL A 123 -17.93 -8.14 -6.68
N PRO A 124 -19.00 -8.86 -7.03
CA PRO A 124 -20.23 -8.85 -6.25
C PRO A 124 -20.08 -9.70 -4.98
N TYR A 125 -20.54 -9.15 -3.86
CA TYR A 125 -20.53 -9.80 -2.54
C TYR A 125 -21.95 -9.99 -2.01
N PRO A 126 -22.78 -10.87 -2.62
CA PRO A 126 -24.20 -11.01 -2.26
C PRO A 126 -24.41 -11.62 -0.87
N ASP A 127 -23.43 -12.35 -0.36
CA ASP A 127 -23.48 -13.01 0.94
C ASP A 127 -22.09 -13.31 1.51
N SER A 128 -22.02 -13.81 2.73
CA SER A 128 -20.75 -14.17 3.39
C SER A 128 -19.98 -15.27 2.67
N ALA A 129 -20.67 -16.20 1.96
CA ALA A 129 -19.98 -17.27 1.23
C ALA A 129 -19.19 -16.70 0.04
N ALA A 130 -19.75 -15.73 -0.68
CA ALA A 130 -19.06 -15.02 -1.74
C ALA A 130 -17.87 -14.20 -1.19
N CYS A 131 -18.05 -13.55 -0.03
CA CYS A 131 -16.95 -12.85 0.66
C CYS A 131 -15.80 -13.79 1.02
N TYR A 132 -16.09 -14.95 1.62
CA TYR A 132 -15.06 -15.92 1.97
C TYR A 132 -14.36 -16.52 0.74
N ALA A 133 -15.09 -16.77 -0.36
CA ALA A 133 -14.48 -17.22 -1.61
C ALA A 133 -13.51 -16.19 -2.20
N ALA A 134 -13.84 -14.90 -2.10
CA ALA A 134 -12.96 -13.81 -2.52
C ALA A 134 -11.73 -13.68 -1.60
N LEU A 135 -11.90 -13.82 -0.28
CA LEU A 135 -10.79 -13.80 0.67
C LEU A 135 -9.84 -14.99 0.49
N ASP A 136 -10.37 -16.17 0.16
CA ASP A 136 -9.54 -17.35 -0.14
C ASP A 136 -8.63 -17.09 -1.34
N ASP A 137 -9.14 -16.50 -2.41
CA ASP A 137 -8.40 -16.12 -3.60
C ASP A 137 -7.39 -15.01 -3.33
N TYR A 138 -7.83 -13.97 -2.61
CA TYR A 138 -6.98 -12.84 -2.23
C TYR A 138 -5.77 -13.27 -1.42
N PHE A 139 -5.95 -14.04 -0.34
CA PHE A 139 -4.85 -14.49 0.49
C PHE A 139 -3.96 -15.52 -0.19
N ALA A 140 -4.47 -16.28 -1.18
CA ALA A 140 -3.63 -17.13 -2.02
C ALA A 140 -2.68 -16.28 -2.89
N SER A 141 -3.20 -15.24 -3.54
CA SER A 141 -2.41 -14.29 -4.34
C SER A 141 -1.41 -13.50 -3.48
N MET A 142 -1.83 -13.03 -2.28
CA MET A 142 -0.95 -12.35 -1.33
C MET A 142 0.21 -13.24 -0.86
N ALA A 143 -0.01 -14.54 -0.69
CA ALA A 143 1.06 -15.47 -0.31
C ALA A 143 2.12 -15.60 -1.42
N ILE A 144 1.70 -15.59 -2.69
CA ILE A 144 2.63 -15.60 -3.82
C ILE A 144 3.37 -14.27 -3.91
N LEU A 145 2.65 -13.14 -3.77
CA LEU A 145 3.25 -11.81 -3.77
C LEU A 145 4.29 -11.67 -2.67
N ALA A 146 4.00 -12.12 -1.44
CA ALA A 146 4.92 -12.03 -0.31
C ALA A 146 6.27 -12.71 -0.57
N ALA A 147 6.28 -13.77 -1.39
CA ALA A 147 7.49 -14.47 -1.80
C ALA A 147 8.18 -13.85 -3.04
N THR A 148 7.52 -12.89 -3.73
CA THR A 148 8.04 -12.29 -4.97
C THR A 148 8.88 -11.06 -4.64
N PRO A 149 10.14 -10.94 -5.08
CA PRO A 149 11.04 -9.85 -4.68
C PRO A 149 10.81 -8.55 -5.49
N CYS A 150 9.57 -8.04 -5.55
CA CYS A 150 9.19 -6.88 -6.37
C CYS A 150 8.62 -5.69 -5.58
N TYR A 151 8.75 -5.67 -4.26
CA TYR A 151 8.20 -4.60 -3.41
C TYR A 151 9.10 -4.38 -2.18
N ASP A 152 8.86 -3.32 -1.43
CA ASP A 152 9.47 -3.03 -0.13
C ASP A 152 8.54 -3.36 1.03
N VAL A 153 7.25 -3.04 0.85
CA VAL A 153 6.21 -3.17 1.88
C VAL A 153 4.96 -3.77 1.24
N LEU A 154 4.33 -4.75 1.90
CA LEU A 154 3.01 -5.26 1.51
C LEU A 154 1.95 -4.20 1.82
N ALA A 155 1.21 -3.78 0.78
CA ALA A 155 0.10 -2.85 0.91
C ALA A 155 -1.12 -3.54 1.54
N HIS A 156 -1.94 -2.76 2.20
CA HIS A 156 -3.32 -3.04 2.65
C HIS A 156 -3.76 -4.52 2.65
N ILE A 157 -3.11 -5.37 3.44
CA ILE A 157 -3.34 -6.84 3.50
C ILE A 157 -4.80 -7.25 3.76
N ILE A 158 -5.69 -6.31 4.05
CA ILE A 158 -7.14 -6.52 4.25
C ILE A 158 -7.99 -5.81 3.19
N TYR A 159 -7.43 -5.51 2.03
CA TYR A 159 -8.05 -4.70 0.96
C TYR A 159 -9.49 -5.09 0.60
N PRO A 160 -9.86 -6.37 0.36
CA PRO A 160 -11.21 -6.71 -0.06
C PRO A 160 -12.29 -6.43 0.98
N LEU A 161 -11.94 -6.36 2.27
CA LEU A 161 -12.91 -6.07 3.33
C LEU A 161 -13.59 -4.69 3.16
N ARG A 162 -12.95 -3.76 2.45
CA ARG A 162 -13.49 -2.44 2.15
C ARG A 162 -14.82 -2.47 1.40
N TYR A 163 -15.08 -3.55 0.68
CA TYR A 163 -16.20 -3.71 -0.26
C TYR A 163 -17.21 -4.75 0.19
N MET A 164 -16.95 -5.44 1.31
CA MET A 164 -17.79 -6.50 1.84
C MET A 164 -18.76 -5.93 2.87
N GLU A 165 -20.06 -5.90 2.53
CA GLU A 165 -21.12 -5.48 3.48
C GLU A 165 -21.59 -6.64 4.38
N ALA A 166 -21.48 -7.88 3.89
CA ALA A 166 -21.84 -9.05 4.66
C ALA A 166 -20.82 -9.32 5.79
N PRO A 167 -21.26 -9.77 6.97
CA PRO A 167 -20.35 -10.05 8.08
C PRO A 167 -19.34 -11.13 7.72
N VAL A 168 -18.06 -10.82 7.88
CA VAL A 168 -16.94 -11.76 7.74
C VAL A 168 -16.02 -11.67 8.95
N SER A 169 -15.42 -12.81 9.33
CA SER A 169 -14.39 -12.87 10.37
C SER A 169 -13.05 -13.26 9.75
N LEU A 170 -12.00 -12.57 10.11
CA LEU A 170 -10.63 -12.92 9.73
C LEU A 170 -10.00 -14.00 10.63
N GLU A 171 -10.65 -14.41 11.71
CA GLU A 171 -10.08 -15.39 12.65
C GLU A 171 -9.66 -16.68 11.94
N GLY A 172 -10.46 -17.18 10.99
CA GLY A 172 -10.13 -18.33 10.17
C GLY A 172 -8.95 -18.15 9.22
N TYR A 173 -8.50 -16.91 9.02
CA TYR A 173 -7.39 -16.56 8.13
C TYR A 173 -6.10 -16.19 8.87
N TYR A 174 -6.11 -16.09 10.20
CA TYR A 174 -4.94 -15.62 10.95
C TYR A 174 -3.69 -16.48 10.71
N ASP A 175 -3.81 -17.78 10.52
CA ASP A 175 -2.65 -18.64 10.20
C ASP A 175 -2.11 -18.34 8.79
N ARG A 176 -2.97 -18.09 7.80
CA ARG A 176 -2.56 -17.67 6.45
C ARG A 176 -1.91 -16.29 6.48
N ILE A 177 -2.52 -15.33 7.15
CA ILE A 177 -1.99 -13.97 7.32
C ILE A 177 -0.62 -14.04 8.01
N ARG A 178 -0.49 -14.82 9.08
CA ARG A 178 0.77 -15.06 9.77
C ARG A 178 1.85 -15.63 8.84
N ALA A 179 1.51 -16.59 7.99
CA ALA A 179 2.44 -17.16 7.02
C ALA A 179 2.90 -16.12 5.99
N ILE A 180 1.98 -15.31 5.45
CA ILE A 180 2.27 -14.21 4.52
C ILE A 180 3.22 -13.20 5.18
N LEU A 181 2.88 -12.73 6.37
CA LEU A 181 3.67 -11.75 7.11
C LEU A 181 5.06 -12.29 7.47
N ARG A 182 5.16 -13.55 7.87
CA ARG A 182 6.44 -14.21 8.13
C ARG A 182 7.31 -14.26 6.88
N THR A 183 6.73 -14.63 5.74
CA THR A 183 7.46 -14.65 4.46
C THR A 183 7.98 -13.25 4.11
N ALA A 184 7.19 -12.21 4.29
CA ALA A 184 7.65 -10.84 4.08
C ALA A 184 8.81 -10.47 5.02
N VAL A 185 8.70 -10.76 6.31
CA VAL A 185 9.73 -10.50 7.32
C VAL A 185 11.03 -11.25 7.01
N GLU A 186 10.96 -12.53 6.68
CA GLU A 186 12.13 -13.37 6.33
C GLU A 186 12.84 -12.85 5.06
N ASN A 187 12.11 -12.19 4.17
CA ASN A 187 12.65 -11.53 2.97
C ASN A 187 13.10 -10.07 3.23
N GLY A 188 13.09 -9.59 4.48
CA GLY A 188 13.46 -8.23 4.85
C GLY A 188 12.47 -7.16 4.36
N ARG A 189 11.20 -7.54 4.17
CA ARG A 189 10.12 -6.66 3.69
C ARG A 189 9.22 -6.21 4.85
N GLY A 190 8.52 -5.09 4.64
CA GLY A 190 7.61 -4.50 5.61
C GLY A 190 6.14 -4.79 5.34
N MET A 191 5.31 -4.19 6.20
CA MET A 191 3.86 -4.14 6.07
C MET A 191 3.37 -2.71 6.21
N GLU A 192 2.37 -2.34 5.42
CA GLU A 192 1.66 -1.09 5.55
C GLU A 192 0.53 -1.19 6.58
N VAL A 193 0.34 -0.14 7.36
CA VAL A 193 -0.92 0.15 8.04
C VAL A 193 -1.68 1.17 7.18
N ASN A 194 -2.58 0.68 6.35
CA ASN A 194 -3.39 1.51 5.47
C ASN A 194 -4.64 2.00 6.21
N THR A 195 -4.80 3.31 6.30
CA THR A 195 -5.92 3.89 7.05
C THR A 195 -7.22 3.98 6.25
N TYR A 196 -7.14 3.80 4.94
CA TYR A 196 -8.26 4.05 4.02
C TYR A 196 -8.96 5.37 4.34
N ARG A 197 -8.17 6.44 4.41
CA ARG A 197 -8.64 7.80 4.77
C ARG A 197 -9.28 7.84 6.16
N GLY A 198 -8.71 7.10 7.13
CA GLY A 198 -9.16 7.02 8.52
C GLY A 198 -10.31 6.04 8.79
N ARG A 199 -10.75 5.26 7.79
CA ARG A 199 -11.92 4.36 7.93
C ARG A 199 -11.59 3.00 8.55
N THR A 200 -10.34 2.51 8.38
CA THR A 200 -9.95 1.14 8.75
C THR A 200 -8.91 1.06 9.87
N VAL A 201 -8.63 2.16 10.58
CA VAL A 201 -7.55 2.19 11.59
C VAL A 201 -7.74 1.13 12.68
N ALA A 202 -8.94 1.00 13.21
CA ALA A 202 -9.22 0.07 14.31
C ALA A 202 -9.06 -1.42 13.92
N GLU A 203 -9.19 -1.74 12.65
CA GLU A 203 -9.16 -3.11 12.12
C GLU A 203 -7.74 -3.69 12.11
N TRP A 204 -6.72 -2.84 12.20
CA TRP A 204 -5.32 -3.25 12.11
C TRP A 204 -4.75 -3.89 13.35
N LYS A 205 -5.41 -3.75 14.52
CA LYS A 205 -4.83 -4.26 15.78
C LYS A 205 -4.49 -5.74 15.75
N PRO A 206 -5.38 -6.66 15.33
CA PRO A 206 -5.04 -8.08 15.26
C PRO A 206 -3.91 -8.37 14.28
N ILE A 207 -3.87 -7.65 13.15
CA ILE A 207 -2.83 -7.83 12.12
C ILE A 207 -1.47 -7.36 12.63
N LEU A 208 -1.44 -6.23 13.34
CA LEU A 208 -0.22 -5.71 13.98
C LEU A 208 0.32 -6.68 15.02
N GLU A 209 -0.54 -7.30 15.83
CA GLU A 209 -0.14 -8.31 16.80
C GLU A 209 0.46 -9.54 16.09
N LEU A 210 -0.14 -10.03 15.01
CA LEU A 210 0.41 -11.12 14.20
C LEU A 210 1.76 -10.73 13.58
N TYR A 211 1.90 -9.50 13.06
CA TYR A 211 3.14 -9.02 12.44
C TYR A 211 4.28 -8.93 13.47
N ARG A 212 3.99 -8.38 14.64
CA ARG A 212 4.95 -8.36 15.76
C ARG A 212 5.41 -9.77 16.15
N ASP A 213 4.46 -10.71 16.27
CA ASP A 213 4.75 -12.09 16.64
C ASP A 213 5.58 -12.84 15.57
N CYS A 214 5.56 -12.34 14.31
CA CYS A 214 6.47 -12.78 13.24
C CYS A 214 7.85 -12.13 13.30
N GLY A 215 8.11 -11.22 14.25
CA GLY A 215 9.35 -10.45 14.31
C GLY A 215 9.41 -9.27 13.33
N GLY A 216 8.26 -8.80 12.86
CA GLY A 216 8.18 -7.64 11.95
C GLY A 216 8.54 -6.34 12.66
N GLU A 217 9.35 -5.50 11.98
CA GLU A 217 9.80 -4.21 12.50
C GLU A 217 9.58 -3.06 11.49
N ILE A 218 9.44 -3.37 10.20
CA ILE A 218 9.30 -2.38 9.13
C ILE A 218 7.82 -2.08 8.90
N LEU A 219 7.34 -0.95 9.39
CA LEU A 219 5.96 -0.51 9.24
C LEU A 219 5.92 0.87 8.57
N THR A 220 5.16 0.99 7.49
CA THR A 220 4.76 2.29 6.93
C THR A 220 3.29 2.58 7.26
N VAL A 221 2.89 3.84 7.19
CA VAL A 221 1.49 4.24 7.32
C VAL A 221 1.08 4.98 6.07
N GLY A 222 -0.09 4.65 5.53
CA GLY A 222 -0.62 5.25 4.32
C GLY A 222 -2.11 5.61 4.43
N SER A 223 -2.50 6.76 3.87
CA SER A 223 -3.90 7.18 3.83
C SER A 223 -4.68 6.59 2.67
N ASP A 224 -4.00 6.19 1.62
CA ASP A 224 -4.58 5.76 0.35
C ASP A 224 -5.46 6.86 -0.27
N ALA A 225 -4.92 8.09 -0.23
CA ALA A 225 -5.62 9.28 -0.67
C ALA A 225 -5.53 9.44 -2.20
N HIS A 226 -6.68 9.56 -2.84
CA HIS A 226 -6.83 9.86 -4.27
C HIS A 226 -7.30 11.30 -4.53
N ILE A 227 -7.50 12.06 -3.46
CA ILE A 227 -7.86 13.48 -3.49
C ILE A 227 -7.16 14.21 -2.34
N PRO A 228 -6.88 15.52 -2.46
CA PRO A 228 -6.18 16.29 -1.42
C PRO A 228 -6.80 16.17 -0.03
N GLY A 229 -8.13 16.19 0.06
CA GLY A 229 -8.84 16.07 1.33
C GLY A 229 -8.70 14.71 2.04
N GLY A 230 -8.08 13.71 1.40
CA GLY A 230 -7.77 12.40 1.98
C GLY A 230 -6.38 12.30 2.58
N VAL A 231 -5.46 13.16 2.17
CA VAL A 231 -4.04 13.12 2.60
C VAL A 231 -3.92 13.28 4.10
N GLY A 232 -3.12 12.42 4.73
CA GLY A 232 -2.87 12.45 6.17
C GLY A 232 -4.02 11.94 7.05
N LYS A 233 -5.17 11.55 6.47
CA LYS A 233 -6.33 11.07 7.24
C LYS A 233 -6.03 9.74 7.94
N GLY A 234 -6.22 9.73 9.26
CA GLY A 234 -6.01 8.53 10.10
C GLY A 234 -4.54 8.21 10.38
N ILE A 235 -3.57 8.97 9.86
CA ILE A 235 -2.13 8.70 10.05
C ILE A 235 -1.75 8.75 11.53
N ARG A 236 -2.17 9.80 12.28
CA ARG A 236 -1.81 9.95 13.70
C ARG A 236 -2.44 8.86 14.54
N GLU A 237 -3.70 8.55 14.30
CA GLU A 237 -4.44 7.47 14.96
C GLU A 237 -3.80 6.11 14.70
N ALA A 238 -3.34 5.86 13.46
CA ALA A 238 -2.61 4.63 13.11
C ALA A 238 -1.25 4.55 13.84
N MET A 239 -0.52 5.65 13.94
CA MET A 239 0.74 5.70 14.69
C MET A 239 0.53 5.44 16.19
N GLU A 240 -0.55 5.97 16.79
CA GLU A 240 -0.92 5.68 18.18
C GLU A 240 -1.28 4.20 18.37
N LEU A 241 -2.02 3.61 17.42
CA LEU A 241 -2.34 2.19 17.44
C LEU A 241 -1.08 1.32 17.33
N ILE A 242 -0.17 1.65 16.42
CA ILE A 242 1.13 0.96 16.24
C ILE A 242 1.93 1.01 17.56
N ALA A 243 2.04 2.18 18.19
CA ALA A 243 2.69 2.33 19.49
C ALA A 243 1.99 1.50 20.58
N GLY A 244 0.65 1.50 20.59
CA GLY A 244 -0.17 0.68 21.49
C GLY A 244 0.03 -0.83 21.30
N CYS A 245 0.43 -1.28 20.12
CA CYS A 245 0.82 -2.66 19.82
C CYS A 245 2.30 -2.98 20.14
N SER A 246 2.99 -2.06 20.86
CA SER A 246 4.38 -2.22 21.32
C SER A 246 5.45 -2.11 20.23
N PHE A 247 5.14 -1.54 19.08
CA PHE A 247 6.15 -1.12 18.13
C PHE A 247 6.82 0.18 18.59
N ARG A 248 8.09 0.35 18.25
CA ARG A 248 8.88 1.51 18.66
C ARG A 248 9.13 2.49 17.53
N TYR A 249 8.92 2.06 16.29
CA TYR A 249 9.28 2.80 15.09
C TYR A 249 8.19 2.66 14.03
N VAL A 250 8.07 3.69 13.20
CA VAL A 250 7.52 3.63 11.85
C VAL A 250 8.63 3.92 10.87
N CYS A 251 8.46 3.54 9.61
CA CYS A 251 9.51 3.68 8.60
C CYS A 251 9.07 4.62 7.48
N THR A 252 10.01 5.39 7.00
CA THR A 252 10.01 5.99 5.66
C THR A 252 11.07 5.30 4.82
N TYR A 253 11.25 5.73 3.57
CA TYR A 253 12.21 5.11 2.66
C TYR A 253 13.06 6.15 1.94
N ASP A 254 14.33 5.78 1.71
CA ASP A 254 15.24 6.52 0.86
C ASP A 254 15.96 5.54 -0.05
N LYS A 255 15.75 5.67 -1.36
CA LYS A 255 16.30 4.78 -2.38
C LYS A 255 16.15 3.28 -2.02
N ARG A 256 14.92 2.92 -1.71
CA ARG A 256 14.48 1.54 -1.38
C ARG A 256 15.06 0.99 -0.07
N LYS A 257 15.55 1.87 0.82
CA LYS A 257 16.06 1.50 2.14
C LYS A 257 15.20 2.09 3.24
N PRO A 258 14.75 1.30 4.22
CA PRO A 258 13.94 1.81 5.31
C PRO A 258 14.73 2.74 6.22
N VAL A 259 14.11 3.85 6.62
CA VAL A 259 14.58 4.83 7.59
C VAL A 259 13.64 4.78 8.78
N PHE A 260 14.15 4.46 9.96
CA PHE A 260 13.35 4.25 11.16
C PHE A 260 13.16 5.56 11.93
N HIS A 261 11.90 5.91 12.22
CA HIS A 261 11.50 7.05 13.02
C HIS A 261 10.86 6.57 14.32
N LYS A 262 11.34 7.07 15.45
CA LYS A 262 10.81 6.70 16.76
C LYS A 262 9.40 7.27 16.96
N LEU A 263 8.48 6.39 17.41
CA LEU A 263 7.12 6.72 17.84
C LEU A 263 7.08 7.45 19.18
#